data_732e61aa4f9360fde4a8bdc959c242da
#
_entry.id   732e61aa4f9360fde4a8bdc959c242da
#
_cell.length_a   1.000
_cell.length_b   1.000
_cell.length_c   1.000
_cell.angle_alpha   90.00
_cell.angle_beta   90.00
_cell.angle_gamma   90.00
#
_symmetry.space_group_name_H-M   'P 1'
#
loop_
_entity.id
_entity.type
_entity.pdbx_description
1 polymer ?
#
loop_
_entity_poly.entity_id
_entity_poly.type
_entity_poly.pdbx_seq_one_letter_code
_entity_poly.pdbx_strand_id
1 'polypeptide(L)'
;LKGKVNNLVEVGGGHQVMLEVRVAEISKQTGKRLGINFSAVNEDNLNNVVVSMLGGLTQLVGSDDANIGTISPTFSNLVSSNVNALYRFSANDVTYTALIDALQEDGMAKVLAKPTLVALSGQSASFLAGGEFPVPVPQGLGTVAIEYKDFGVKLNFTPIVLGNNRISINVTPKISELDFTTAVRFSGFVIPGLTSRSASTTVELGDGQSFAIAGLLNENIRDSISKYPFLGDIPVLGVLFRSRSFQKKETELVIVVTPRLVKPLNLAAQTLPTDFYVEPGDSEIYLEGVLQGKSPVAVSAAGLKMDGDFGHTMPE
;
A
#
# COMPACT_ATOMS: atom_id res chain seq x y z
N LEU A 1 57.44 23.08 -44.49
CA LEU A 1 55.98 22.85 -44.56
C LEU A 1 55.38 23.24 -43.24
N LYS A 2 54.75 24.43 -43.12
CA LYS A 2 53.90 24.79 -41.98
C LYS A 2 52.49 24.27 -42.27
N GLY A 3 52.21 23.08 -41.78
CA GLY A 3 50.83 22.54 -41.83
C GLY A 3 49.94 23.29 -40.85
N LYS A 4 48.88 23.94 -41.32
CA LYS A 4 47.78 24.41 -40.46
C LYS A 4 47.02 23.18 -39.97
N VAL A 5 47.05 22.89 -38.68
CA VAL A 5 46.17 21.91 -38.03
C VAL A 5 44.84 22.60 -37.75
N ASN A 6 43.81 22.23 -38.47
CA ASN A 6 42.46 22.66 -38.15
C ASN A 6 41.93 21.71 -37.06
N ASN A 7 41.76 22.22 -35.85
CA ASN A 7 41.10 21.50 -34.77
C ASN A 7 39.60 21.60 -35.01
N LEU A 8 38.96 20.49 -35.43
CA LEU A 8 37.53 20.35 -35.64
C LEU A 8 36.84 19.62 -34.45
N VAL A 9 37.47 19.66 -33.27
CA VAL A 9 36.87 19.11 -32.06
C VAL A 9 35.77 20.05 -31.60
N GLU A 10 34.54 19.75 -31.91
CA GLU A 10 33.36 20.36 -31.33
C GLU A 10 33.11 19.71 -29.96
N VAL A 11 33.32 20.47 -28.89
CA VAL A 11 32.94 20.03 -27.55
C VAL A 11 31.44 20.18 -27.45
N GLY A 12 30.71 19.11 -27.71
CA GLY A 12 29.28 19.05 -27.44
C GLY A 12 29.02 19.35 -25.96
N GLY A 13 28.05 20.22 -25.67
CA GLY A 13 27.61 20.51 -24.31
C GLY A 13 27.24 19.22 -23.55
N GLY A 14 27.39 19.22 -22.23
CA GLY A 14 27.10 18.03 -21.41
C GLY A 14 25.73 17.46 -21.70
N HIS A 15 25.67 16.17 -22.06
CA HIS A 15 24.41 15.48 -22.30
C HIS A 15 23.64 15.30 -20.97
N GLN A 16 22.37 15.69 -20.99
CA GLN A 16 21.45 15.45 -19.85
C GLN A 16 20.58 14.24 -20.13
N VAL A 17 20.42 13.42 -19.14
CA VAL A 17 19.59 12.21 -19.18
C VAL A 17 18.48 12.34 -18.17
N MET A 18 17.24 12.24 -18.62
CA MET A 18 16.07 12.06 -17.79
C MET A 18 15.82 10.56 -17.64
N LEU A 19 15.71 10.12 -16.41
CA LEU A 19 15.30 8.74 -16.09
C LEU A 19 13.87 8.75 -15.59
N GLU A 20 13.00 8.03 -16.27
CA GLU A 20 11.67 7.68 -15.81
C GLU A 20 11.71 6.26 -15.24
N VAL A 21 11.32 6.10 -13.97
CA VAL A 21 11.17 4.80 -13.35
C VAL A 21 9.68 4.56 -13.11
N ARG A 22 9.22 3.35 -13.40
CA ARG A 22 7.84 2.92 -13.11
C ARG A 22 7.91 1.70 -12.22
N VAL A 23 7.37 1.83 -11.03
CA VAL A 23 7.21 0.72 -10.09
C VAL A 23 5.72 0.43 -9.96
N ALA A 24 5.32 -0.74 -10.41
CA ALA A 24 3.94 -1.20 -10.36
C ALA A 24 3.86 -2.49 -9.55
N GLU A 25 2.94 -2.51 -8.59
CA GLU A 25 2.64 -3.68 -7.76
C GLU A 25 1.14 -3.89 -7.71
N ILE A 26 0.75 -5.15 -7.83
CA ILE A 26 -0.63 -5.60 -7.62
C ILE A 26 -0.56 -6.71 -6.58
N SER A 27 -1.32 -6.55 -5.50
CA SER A 27 -1.52 -7.58 -4.48
C SER A 27 -2.98 -7.99 -4.48
N LYS A 28 -3.23 -9.30 -4.62
CA LYS A 28 -4.56 -9.90 -4.56
C LYS A 28 -4.62 -10.83 -3.37
N GLN A 29 -5.71 -10.77 -2.64
CA GLN A 29 -5.98 -11.66 -1.52
C GLN A 29 -7.37 -12.25 -1.70
N THR A 30 -7.46 -13.58 -1.71
CA THR A 30 -8.73 -14.30 -1.73
C THR A 30 -8.81 -15.17 -0.48
N GLY A 31 -9.86 -15.00 0.29
CA GLY A 31 -10.18 -15.79 1.47
C GLY A 31 -11.53 -16.51 1.28
N LYS A 32 -11.57 -17.81 1.53
CA LYS A 32 -12.81 -18.58 1.53
C LYS A 32 -12.84 -19.45 2.77
N ARG A 33 -13.92 -19.39 3.51
CA ARG A 33 -14.12 -20.21 4.69
C ARG A 33 -15.56 -20.76 4.69
N LEU A 34 -15.68 -22.03 4.97
CA LEU A 34 -16.95 -22.68 5.18
C LEU A 34 -16.80 -23.68 6.33
N GLY A 35 -17.62 -23.52 7.36
CA GLY A 35 -17.66 -24.42 8.50
C GLY A 35 -19.02 -24.45 9.15
N ILE A 36 -19.39 -25.61 9.68
CA ILE A 36 -20.63 -25.82 10.38
C ILE A 36 -20.31 -26.38 11.76
N ASN A 37 -20.87 -25.75 12.81
CA ASN A 37 -20.78 -26.22 14.19
C ASN A 37 -22.13 -26.63 14.68
N PHE A 38 -22.19 -27.74 15.42
CA PHE A 38 -23.37 -28.20 16.10
C PHE A 38 -23.11 -28.31 17.60
N SER A 39 -24.06 -27.90 18.39
CA SER A 39 -24.06 -28.18 19.81
C SER A 39 -25.46 -28.66 20.28
N ALA A 40 -25.49 -29.59 21.20
CA ALA A 40 -26.71 -30.04 21.89
C ALA A 40 -26.42 -29.95 23.39
N VAL A 41 -27.21 -29.20 24.12
CA VAL A 41 -27.05 -28.95 25.55
C VAL A 41 -28.35 -29.36 26.24
N ASN A 42 -28.25 -30.28 27.18
CA ASN A 42 -29.38 -30.64 28.04
C ASN A 42 -29.37 -29.75 29.28
N GLU A 43 -30.46 -29.02 29.53
CA GLU A 43 -30.57 -28.05 30.62
C GLU A 43 -30.76 -28.73 31.98
N ASP A 44 -31.35 -29.95 32.05
CA ASP A 44 -31.65 -30.65 33.30
C ASP A 44 -30.53 -31.58 33.79
N ASN A 45 -29.66 -32.02 32.93
CA ASN A 45 -28.55 -32.91 33.28
C ASN A 45 -27.24 -32.40 32.67
N LEU A 46 -26.17 -32.33 33.47
CA LEU A 46 -24.80 -31.93 33.09
C LEU A 46 -24.13 -32.83 32.02
N ASN A 47 -24.86 -33.73 31.39
CA ASN A 47 -24.39 -34.53 30.25
C ASN A 47 -24.52 -33.75 28.94
N ASN A 48 -23.79 -32.66 28.87
CA ASN A 48 -23.77 -31.83 27.68
C ASN A 48 -22.93 -32.48 26.59
N VAL A 49 -23.54 -32.84 25.48
CA VAL A 49 -22.80 -33.21 24.27
C VAL A 49 -22.56 -31.96 23.45
N VAL A 50 -21.34 -31.51 23.47
CA VAL A 50 -20.91 -30.37 22.65
C VAL A 50 -20.00 -30.90 21.56
N VAL A 51 -20.42 -30.77 20.33
CA VAL A 51 -19.64 -31.12 19.14
C VAL A 51 -19.25 -29.84 18.40
N SER A 52 -17.99 -29.47 18.46
CA SER A 52 -17.48 -28.26 17.78
C SER A 52 -16.39 -28.63 16.80
N MET A 53 -16.50 -28.13 15.57
CA MET A 53 -15.51 -28.36 14.51
C MET A 53 -14.61 -27.19 14.23
N LEU A 54 -14.99 -26.00 14.63
CA LEU A 54 -14.20 -24.77 14.39
C LEU A 54 -13.23 -24.45 15.54
N GLY A 55 -12.98 -25.38 16.45
CA GLY A 55 -11.95 -25.22 17.48
C GLY A 55 -12.24 -24.16 18.54
N GLY A 56 -13.48 -23.83 18.84
CA GLY A 56 -13.79 -22.71 19.68
C GLY A 56 -14.99 -22.82 20.59
N LEU A 57 -15.45 -23.96 20.91
CA LEU A 57 -16.28 -24.14 22.09
C LEU A 57 -15.40 -24.32 23.33
N THR A 58 -14.70 -23.28 23.69
CA THR A 58 -14.01 -23.18 24.96
C THR A 58 -14.79 -22.24 25.85
N GLN A 59 -15.49 -22.78 26.70
CA GLN A 59 -15.90 -22.46 28.07
C GLN A 59 -17.36 -22.81 28.27
N LEU A 60 -17.57 -24.04 28.67
CA LEU A 60 -18.60 -24.31 29.61
C LEU A 60 -18.15 -23.67 30.93
N VAL A 61 -18.51 -22.41 31.17
CA VAL A 61 -18.26 -21.76 32.43
C VAL A 61 -19.27 -22.35 33.42
N GLY A 62 -18.87 -23.37 34.15
CA GLY A 62 -19.44 -23.66 35.43
C GLY A 62 -19.05 -22.55 36.39
N SER A 63 -19.93 -21.65 36.73
CA SER A 63 -19.71 -20.79 37.90
C SER A 63 -19.91 -21.66 39.15
N ASP A 64 -18.94 -21.65 40.05
CA ASP A 64 -18.93 -22.35 41.35
C ASP A 64 -19.97 -21.83 42.34
N ASP A 65 -20.87 -20.97 41.94
CA ASP A 65 -21.96 -20.49 42.74
C ASP A 65 -23.27 -21.21 42.36
N ALA A 66 -23.93 -21.77 43.37
CA ALA A 66 -25.11 -22.63 43.36
C ALA A 66 -26.38 -22.07 42.67
N ASN A 67 -26.26 -21.31 41.65
CA ASN A 67 -27.29 -20.93 40.72
C ASN A 67 -26.84 -21.37 39.32
N ILE A 68 -27.27 -22.56 38.93
CA ILE A 68 -27.10 -23.11 37.57
C ILE A 68 -27.94 -22.26 36.64
N GLY A 69 -27.45 -21.04 36.37
CA GLY A 69 -28.02 -20.12 35.41
C GLY A 69 -27.38 -20.36 34.03
N THR A 70 -28.18 -20.89 33.14
CA THR A 70 -28.03 -20.80 31.69
C THR A 70 -26.61 -20.92 31.14
N ILE A 71 -26.26 -22.12 30.70
CA ILE A 71 -25.05 -22.33 29.87
C ILE A 71 -25.27 -21.58 28.55
N SER A 72 -24.72 -20.39 28.46
CA SER A 72 -24.66 -19.64 27.21
C SER A 72 -23.39 -20.03 26.48
N PRO A 73 -23.43 -20.74 25.37
CA PRO A 73 -22.26 -21.00 24.56
C PRO A 73 -21.73 -19.65 24.07
N THR A 74 -20.54 -19.25 24.56
CA THR A 74 -19.89 -18.01 24.15
C THR A 74 -19.12 -18.29 22.87
N PHE A 75 -19.65 -17.86 21.74
CA PHE A 75 -18.99 -17.97 20.43
C PHE A 75 -17.98 -16.84 20.17
N SER A 76 -17.32 -16.34 21.21
CA SER A 76 -16.47 -15.15 21.18
C SER A 76 -15.19 -15.36 20.44
N ASN A 77 -14.86 -15.66 19.43
CA ASN A 77 -13.64 -15.67 18.57
C ASN A 77 -13.76 -16.58 17.33
N LEU A 78 -14.91 -17.17 17.10
CA LEU A 78 -15.13 -18.13 16.02
C LEU A 78 -15.90 -17.59 14.84
N VAL A 79 -16.44 -16.43 15.03
CA VAL A 79 -17.41 -15.85 14.11
C VAL A 79 -16.69 -14.82 13.26
N SER A 80 -16.59 -15.06 11.95
CA SER A 80 -16.19 -13.99 11.05
C SER A 80 -17.22 -12.86 11.14
N SER A 81 -16.77 -11.63 11.08
CA SER A 81 -17.63 -10.44 11.23
C SER A 81 -18.70 -10.30 10.14
N ASN A 82 -18.68 -11.10 9.09
CA ASN A 82 -19.38 -10.79 7.87
C ASN A 82 -20.55 -11.69 7.47
N VAL A 83 -20.52 -13.01 7.70
CA VAL A 83 -21.66 -13.89 7.34
C VAL A 83 -21.74 -15.08 8.27
N ASN A 84 -22.70 -15.03 9.21
CA ASN A 84 -22.97 -16.13 10.13
C ASN A 84 -24.46 -16.37 10.20
N ALA A 85 -24.84 -17.62 10.23
CA ALA A 85 -26.20 -18.03 10.53
C ALA A 85 -26.21 -18.88 11.80
N LEU A 86 -26.95 -18.43 12.80
CA LEU A 86 -27.19 -19.16 14.05
C LEU A 86 -28.62 -19.65 14.04
N TYR A 87 -28.78 -20.97 14.13
CA TYR A 87 -30.06 -21.61 14.29
C TYR A 87 -30.12 -22.30 15.65
N ARG A 88 -31.13 -21.97 16.45
CA ARG A 88 -31.36 -22.57 17.78
C ARG A 88 -32.80 -23.03 17.91
N PHE A 89 -33.01 -24.25 18.42
CA PHE A 89 -34.29 -24.74 18.81
C PHE A 89 -34.16 -25.64 20.04
N SER A 90 -35.20 -25.71 20.86
CA SER A 90 -35.25 -26.57 22.05
C SER A 90 -36.32 -27.61 21.89
N ALA A 91 -36.03 -28.87 22.25
CA ALA A 91 -36.96 -29.98 22.28
C ALA A 91 -36.57 -30.95 23.41
N ASN A 92 -37.52 -31.33 24.26
CA ASN A 92 -37.34 -32.25 25.38
C ASN A 92 -36.15 -31.88 26.29
N ASP A 93 -36.10 -30.62 26.77
CA ASP A 93 -35.07 -30.06 27.65
C ASP A 93 -33.63 -30.06 27.04
N VAL A 94 -33.54 -30.30 25.73
CA VAL A 94 -32.31 -30.23 24.98
C VAL A 94 -32.36 -29.04 24.04
N THR A 95 -31.41 -28.11 24.20
CA THR A 95 -31.22 -27.01 23.28
C THR A 95 -30.17 -27.36 22.21
N TYR A 96 -30.63 -27.41 20.98
CA TYR A 96 -29.79 -27.62 19.78
C TYR A 96 -29.38 -26.28 19.19
N THR A 97 -28.11 -26.12 18.92
CA THR A 97 -27.59 -24.92 18.24
C THR A 97 -26.76 -25.35 17.05
N ALA A 98 -27.03 -24.76 15.89
CA ALA A 98 -26.22 -24.90 14.69
C ALA A 98 -25.68 -23.51 14.27
N LEU A 99 -24.38 -23.39 14.09
CA LEU A 99 -23.72 -22.20 13.60
C LEU A 99 -23.09 -22.52 12.24
N ILE A 100 -23.48 -21.76 11.23
CA ILE A 100 -22.88 -21.81 9.90
C ILE A 100 -21.99 -20.56 9.77
N ASP A 101 -20.71 -20.76 9.52
CA ASP A 101 -19.76 -19.71 9.20
C ASP A 101 -19.34 -19.86 7.74
N ALA A 102 -19.78 -18.93 6.91
CA ALA A 102 -19.46 -18.89 5.49
C ALA A 102 -18.91 -17.50 5.15
N LEU A 103 -17.68 -17.44 4.66
CA LEU A 103 -17.01 -16.22 4.26
C LEU A 103 -16.38 -16.41 2.89
N GLN A 104 -16.62 -15.47 2.01
CA GLN A 104 -15.78 -15.23 0.83
C GLN A 104 -15.36 -13.77 0.84
N GLU A 105 -14.07 -13.54 0.79
CA GLU A 105 -13.46 -12.22 0.78
C GLU A 105 -12.47 -12.14 -0.37
N ASP A 106 -12.60 -11.13 -1.20
CA ASP A 106 -11.69 -10.84 -2.30
C ASP A 106 -11.20 -9.41 -2.16
N GLY A 107 -9.91 -9.25 -1.93
CA GLY A 107 -9.23 -7.97 -1.79
C GLY A 107 -8.20 -7.75 -2.89
N MET A 108 -8.10 -6.53 -3.37
CA MET A 108 -7.07 -6.12 -4.32
C MET A 108 -6.48 -4.77 -3.93
N ALA A 109 -5.17 -4.69 -3.88
CA ALA A 109 -4.43 -3.45 -3.70
C ALA A 109 -3.51 -3.23 -4.90
N LYS A 110 -3.41 -1.98 -5.35
CA LYS A 110 -2.54 -1.56 -6.45
C LYS A 110 -1.71 -0.38 -6.02
N VAL A 111 -0.40 -0.50 -6.16
CA VAL A 111 0.57 0.57 -5.94
C VAL A 111 1.22 0.92 -7.28
N LEU A 112 1.28 2.21 -7.60
CA LEU A 112 1.97 2.72 -8.79
C LEU A 112 2.74 3.97 -8.43
N ALA A 113 4.08 3.93 -8.58
CA ALA A 113 4.94 5.08 -8.43
C ALA A 113 5.72 5.32 -9.73
N LYS A 114 5.82 6.59 -10.12
CA LYS A 114 6.50 7.02 -11.36
C LYS A 114 7.45 8.19 -11.09
N PRO A 115 8.56 7.99 -10.34
CA PRO A 115 9.54 9.05 -10.18
C PRO A 115 10.29 9.33 -11.48
N THR A 116 10.55 10.61 -11.72
CA THR A 116 11.39 11.09 -12.82
C THR A 116 12.48 11.98 -12.26
N LEU A 117 13.70 11.84 -12.78
CA LEU A 117 14.84 12.62 -12.33
C LEU A 117 15.77 12.88 -13.51
N VAL A 118 16.40 14.05 -13.55
CA VAL A 118 17.36 14.45 -14.59
C VAL A 118 18.75 14.57 -13.98
N ALA A 119 19.76 14.05 -14.68
CA ALA A 119 21.15 14.18 -14.31
C ALA A 119 22.04 14.46 -15.54
N LEU A 120 23.18 15.07 -15.31
CA LEU A 120 24.27 15.18 -16.31
C LEU A 120 24.95 13.82 -16.49
N SER A 121 25.39 13.51 -17.68
CA SER A 121 26.19 12.31 -17.95
C SER A 121 27.44 12.28 -17.04
N GLY A 122 27.63 11.16 -16.33
CA GLY A 122 28.69 10.94 -15.35
C GLY A 122 28.42 11.51 -13.96
N GLN A 123 27.31 12.21 -13.73
CA GLN A 123 26.96 12.76 -12.41
C GLN A 123 25.87 11.95 -11.74
N SER A 124 26.03 11.73 -10.43
CA SER A 124 25.02 11.10 -9.60
C SER A 124 23.92 12.08 -9.21
N ALA A 125 22.66 11.65 -9.31
CA ALA A 125 21.50 12.41 -8.84
C ALA A 125 20.67 11.56 -7.88
N SER A 126 20.06 12.24 -6.92
CA SER A 126 19.18 11.65 -5.89
C SER A 126 17.89 12.44 -5.78
N PHE A 127 16.79 11.70 -5.65
CA PHE A 127 15.44 12.23 -5.43
C PHE A 127 14.76 11.46 -4.31
N LEU A 128 14.10 12.17 -3.40
CA LEU A 128 13.29 11.62 -2.34
C LEU A 128 11.95 12.36 -2.30
N ALA A 129 10.86 11.63 -2.49
CA ALA A 129 9.51 12.11 -2.27
C ALA A 129 8.86 11.26 -1.18
N GLY A 130 8.76 11.80 0.04
CA GLY A 130 8.28 11.09 1.22
C GLY A 130 8.43 11.94 2.46
N GLY A 131 8.72 11.29 3.57
CA GLY A 131 8.95 11.90 4.87
C GLY A 131 9.96 11.09 5.68
N GLU A 132 10.13 11.49 6.91
CA GLU A 132 10.95 10.79 7.88
C GLU A 132 10.10 10.45 9.11
N PHE A 133 10.30 9.28 9.69
CA PHE A 133 9.65 8.91 10.93
C PHE A 133 10.67 8.68 12.05
N PRO A 134 10.34 9.09 13.27
CA PRO A 134 11.25 8.97 14.41
C PRO A 134 11.27 7.54 14.94
N VAL A 135 12.47 6.98 15.10
CA VAL A 135 12.72 5.68 15.73
C VAL A 135 13.50 5.91 17.03
N PRO A 136 12.97 5.55 18.20
CA PRO A 136 13.70 5.65 19.45
C PRO A 136 14.78 4.55 19.52
N VAL A 137 16.03 4.97 19.69
CA VAL A 137 17.20 4.07 19.82
C VAL A 137 17.74 4.19 21.25
N PRO A 138 17.75 3.10 22.06
CA PRO A 138 18.30 3.12 23.39
C PRO A 138 19.83 3.32 23.35
N GLN A 139 20.32 4.32 24.06
CA GLN A 139 21.76 4.68 24.14
C GLN A 139 22.47 4.23 25.41
N GLY A 140 21.85 3.40 26.23
CA GLY A 140 22.38 3.01 27.54
C GLY A 140 22.00 4.01 28.65
N LEU A 141 22.23 3.61 29.91
CA LEU A 141 21.92 4.42 31.12
C LEU A 141 20.48 5.00 31.14
N GLY A 142 19.51 4.37 30.46
CA GLY A 142 18.12 4.83 30.42
C GLY A 142 17.85 6.03 29.50
N THR A 143 18.85 6.48 28.72
CA THR A 143 18.66 7.53 27.72
C THR A 143 18.20 6.96 26.37
N VAL A 144 17.32 7.69 25.69
CA VAL A 144 16.79 7.32 24.36
C VAL A 144 17.14 8.44 23.38
N ALA A 145 17.84 8.11 22.31
CA ALA A 145 18.02 9.00 21.17
C ALA A 145 16.93 8.74 20.13
N ILE A 146 16.62 9.75 19.34
CA ILE A 146 15.67 9.62 18.22
C ILE A 146 16.48 9.62 16.94
N GLU A 147 16.35 8.55 16.14
CA GLU A 147 16.89 8.44 14.81
C GLU A 147 15.76 8.56 13.79
N TYR A 148 15.92 9.45 12.81
CA TYR A 148 14.94 9.60 11.74
C TYR A 148 15.25 8.65 10.58
N LYS A 149 14.24 7.93 10.12
CA LYS A 149 14.33 7.01 8.98
C LYS A 149 13.46 7.49 7.84
N ASP A 150 14.05 7.63 6.64
CA ASP A 150 13.34 8.01 5.42
C ASP A 150 12.30 6.94 5.02
N PHE A 151 11.14 7.38 4.61
CA PHE A 151 10.15 6.57 3.91
C PHE A 151 9.59 7.33 2.70
N GLY A 152 9.00 6.60 1.75
CA GLY A 152 8.48 7.13 0.51
C GLY A 152 9.21 6.60 -0.72
N VAL A 153 9.25 7.39 -1.79
CA VAL A 153 9.86 7.04 -3.07
C VAL A 153 11.24 7.68 -3.17
N LYS A 154 12.28 6.86 -3.19
CA LYS A 154 13.68 7.28 -3.35
C LYS A 154 14.26 6.74 -4.65
N LEU A 155 14.88 7.59 -5.42
CA LEU A 155 15.53 7.25 -6.68
C LEU A 155 16.93 7.82 -6.70
N ASN A 156 17.93 6.94 -6.80
CA ASN A 156 19.31 7.33 -7.05
C ASN A 156 19.72 6.77 -8.41
N PHE A 157 20.37 7.58 -9.23
CA PHE A 157 20.92 7.10 -10.50
C PHE A 157 22.12 7.88 -10.96
N THR A 158 22.95 7.22 -11.76
CA THR A 158 24.13 7.82 -12.42
C THR A 158 24.11 7.37 -13.87
N PRO A 159 23.80 8.25 -14.83
CA PRO A 159 23.82 7.95 -16.25
C PRO A 159 25.21 8.20 -16.85
N ILE A 160 25.58 7.40 -17.83
CA ILE A 160 26.75 7.64 -18.69
C ILE A 160 26.27 7.49 -20.13
N VAL A 161 26.33 8.56 -20.89
CA VAL A 161 26.01 8.55 -22.33
C VAL A 161 27.20 8.00 -23.09
N LEU A 162 26.98 6.90 -23.78
CA LEU A 162 27.97 6.26 -24.66
C LEU A 162 27.78 6.70 -26.11
N GLY A 163 28.71 6.34 -26.98
CA GLY A 163 28.52 6.55 -28.42
C GLY A 163 27.25 5.86 -28.94
N ASN A 164 26.75 6.31 -30.09
CA ASN A 164 25.57 5.73 -30.76
C ASN A 164 24.23 5.82 -29.97
N ASN A 165 24.00 6.90 -29.24
CA ASN A 165 22.79 7.14 -28.46
C ASN A 165 22.46 6.03 -27.42
N ARG A 166 23.46 5.30 -26.95
CA ARG A 166 23.30 4.35 -25.83
C ARG A 166 23.62 5.04 -24.51
N ILE A 167 22.87 4.65 -23.51
CA ILE A 167 22.97 5.21 -22.17
C ILE A 167 23.16 4.06 -21.18
N SER A 168 24.31 4.03 -20.53
CA SER A 168 24.55 3.16 -19.39
C SER A 168 24.04 3.84 -18.13
N ILE A 169 23.24 3.14 -17.33
CA ILE A 169 22.57 3.69 -16.16
C ILE A 169 22.85 2.78 -14.98
N ASN A 170 23.46 3.33 -13.93
CA ASN A 170 23.43 2.73 -12.61
C ASN A 170 22.23 3.30 -11.87
N VAL A 171 21.27 2.47 -11.47
CA VAL A 171 20.00 2.92 -10.89
C VAL A 171 19.64 2.13 -9.64
N THR A 172 19.19 2.85 -8.61
CA THR A 172 18.76 2.27 -7.34
C THR A 172 17.43 2.91 -6.91
N PRO A 173 16.30 2.45 -7.47
CA PRO A 173 14.98 2.83 -6.99
C PRO A 173 14.67 2.12 -5.67
N LYS A 174 14.01 2.84 -4.74
CA LYS A 174 13.50 2.31 -3.48
C LYS A 174 12.16 2.94 -3.18
N ILE A 175 11.15 2.12 -2.92
CA ILE A 175 9.85 2.55 -2.39
C ILE A 175 9.69 1.96 -1.01
N SER A 176 9.32 2.78 -0.04
CA SER A 176 9.10 2.36 1.34
C SER A 176 7.82 2.98 1.90
N GLU A 177 7.05 2.17 2.61
CA GLU A 177 5.76 2.54 3.20
C GLU A 177 5.74 2.14 4.67
N LEU A 178 5.09 2.95 5.49
CA LEU A 178 4.88 2.64 6.90
C LEU A 178 3.80 1.55 7.04
N ASP A 179 4.13 0.49 7.77
CA ASP A 179 3.22 -0.61 8.06
C ASP A 179 2.87 -0.64 9.54
N PHE A 180 1.65 -0.22 9.86
CA PHE A 180 1.13 -0.23 11.22
C PHE A 180 0.66 -1.61 11.68
N THR A 181 0.51 -2.60 10.78
CA THR A 181 0.11 -3.96 11.14
C THR A 181 1.25 -4.71 11.84
N THR A 182 2.49 -4.36 11.51
CA THR A 182 3.72 -4.90 12.11
C THR A 182 4.31 -3.98 13.19
N ALA A 183 3.54 -2.98 13.66
CA ALA A 183 4.01 -2.01 14.61
C ALA A 183 4.39 -2.65 15.96
N VAL A 184 5.51 -2.20 16.53
CA VAL A 184 6.00 -2.61 17.85
C VAL A 184 5.73 -1.48 18.85
N ARG A 185 5.29 -1.84 20.07
CA ARG A 185 5.16 -0.91 21.18
C ARG A 185 6.39 -0.98 22.06
N PHE A 186 7.06 0.16 22.24
CA PHE A 186 8.23 0.28 23.09
C PHE A 186 8.11 1.53 23.95
N SER A 187 8.21 1.39 25.28
CA SER A 187 8.13 2.50 26.26
C SER A 187 6.97 3.49 26.02
N GLY A 188 5.79 2.98 25.61
CA GLY A 188 4.62 3.82 25.33
C GLY A 188 4.55 4.40 23.91
N PHE A 189 5.61 4.26 23.10
CA PHE A 189 5.63 4.65 21.70
C PHE A 189 5.20 3.49 20.80
N VAL A 190 4.46 3.82 19.73
CA VAL A 190 4.10 2.88 18.66
C VAL A 190 5.04 3.13 17.49
N ILE A 191 5.90 2.15 17.20
CA ILE A 191 6.88 2.23 16.12
C ILE A 191 6.34 1.37 14.98
N PRO A 192 5.93 1.96 13.83
CA PRO A 192 5.47 1.19 12.69
C PRO A 192 6.63 0.39 12.06
N GLY A 193 6.32 -0.74 11.46
CA GLY A 193 7.24 -1.42 10.56
C GLY A 193 7.46 -0.62 9.27
N LEU A 194 8.49 -0.96 8.53
CA LEU A 194 8.78 -0.38 7.22
C LEU A 194 8.76 -1.48 6.15
N THR A 195 7.79 -1.43 5.27
CA THR A 195 7.77 -2.29 4.08
C THR A 195 8.51 -1.59 2.96
N SER A 196 9.55 -2.22 2.41
CA SER A 196 10.36 -1.61 1.36
C SER A 196 10.55 -2.53 0.16
N ARG A 197 10.55 -1.92 -1.02
CA ARG A 197 10.83 -2.54 -2.31
C ARG A 197 11.97 -1.79 -2.96
N SER A 198 13.06 -2.47 -3.29
CA SER A 198 14.22 -1.85 -3.88
C SER A 198 14.89 -2.77 -4.89
N ALA A 199 15.53 -2.17 -5.89
CA ALA A 199 16.41 -2.85 -6.81
C ALA A 199 17.68 -2.00 -6.98
N SER A 200 18.79 -2.62 -7.29
CA SER A 200 20.04 -1.92 -7.62
C SER A 200 20.71 -2.65 -8.75
N THR A 201 20.90 -1.97 -9.88
CA THR A 201 21.47 -2.60 -11.07
C THR A 201 22.09 -1.56 -12.01
N THR A 202 22.93 -2.05 -12.91
CA THR A 202 23.46 -1.25 -14.03
C THR A 202 22.97 -1.88 -15.33
N VAL A 203 22.33 -1.08 -16.17
CA VAL A 203 21.79 -1.49 -17.47
C VAL A 203 22.19 -0.53 -18.56
N GLU A 204 22.26 -1.00 -19.80
CA GLU A 204 22.57 -0.19 -20.96
C GLU A 204 21.39 -0.24 -21.94
N LEU A 205 20.83 0.94 -22.25
CA LEU A 205 19.62 1.10 -23.02
C LEU A 205 19.80 2.16 -24.11
N GLY A 206 19.02 2.08 -25.18
CA GLY A 206 18.86 3.16 -26.14
C GLY A 206 17.99 4.30 -25.60
N ASP A 207 18.10 5.48 -26.23
CA ASP A 207 17.25 6.62 -25.91
C ASP A 207 15.75 6.29 -26.05
N GLY A 208 14.96 6.49 -24.99
CA GLY A 208 13.53 6.17 -24.94
C GLY A 208 13.20 4.67 -24.84
N GLN A 209 14.17 3.79 -24.78
CA GLN A 209 13.96 2.36 -24.65
C GLN A 209 13.62 2.00 -23.21
N SER A 210 12.52 1.25 -23.00
CA SER A 210 12.11 0.77 -21.69
C SER A 210 12.60 -0.64 -21.44
N PHE A 211 13.03 -0.92 -20.20
CA PHE A 211 13.48 -2.24 -19.76
C PHE A 211 13.01 -2.55 -18.35
N ALA A 212 12.53 -3.77 -18.12
CA ALA A 212 12.19 -4.23 -16.78
C ALA A 212 13.45 -4.70 -16.07
N ILE A 213 13.86 -3.97 -15.03
CA ILE A 213 15.09 -4.26 -14.28
C ILE A 213 14.87 -5.21 -13.11
N ALA A 214 13.64 -5.31 -12.62
CA ALA A 214 13.27 -6.24 -11.55
C ALA A 214 11.80 -6.64 -11.68
N GLY A 215 11.49 -7.85 -11.21
CA GLY A 215 10.13 -8.37 -11.13
C GLY A 215 10.05 -9.39 -10.01
N LEU A 216 8.88 -9.50 -9.40
CA LEU A 216 8.55 -10.50 -8.38
C LEU A 216 7.15 -10.99 -8.64
N LEU A 217 7.00 -12.30 -8.67
CA LEU A 217 5.72 -12.98 -8.56
C LEU A 217 5.81 -13.85 -7.29
N ASN A 218 4.98 -13.53 -6.32
CA ASN A 218 4.89 -14.29 -5.07
C ASN A 218 3.47 -14.77 -4.87
N GLU A 219 3.30 -16.07 -4.79
CA GLU A 219 2.02 -16.72 -4.55
C GLU A 219 2.11 -17.55 -3.27
N ASN A 220 1.23 -17.28 -2.33
CA ASN A 220 1.14 -18.02 -1.07
C ASN A 220 -0.28 -18.56 -0.93
N ILE A 221 -0.39 -19.88 -0.94
CA ILE A 221 -1.66 -20.59 -0.79
C ILE A 221 -1.61 -21.33 0.54
N ARG A 222 -2.63 -21.12 1.36
CA ARG A 222 -2.88 -21.86 2.59
C ARG A 222 -4.27 -22.47 2.51
N ASP A 223 -4.33 -23.77 2.54
CA ASP A 223 -5.58 -24.54 2.60
C ASP A 223 -5.54 -25.41 3.87
N SER A 224 -6.55 -25.26 4.70
CA SER A 224 -6.69 -26.01 5.95
C SER A 224 -8.06 -26.65 5.98
N ILE A 225 -8.10 -27.96 6.21
CA ILE A 225 -9.31 -28.75 6.33
C ILE A 225 -9.30 -29.43 7.69
N SER A 226 -10.30 -29.15 8.50
CA SER A 226 -10.59 -29.86 9.75
C SER A 226 -11.86 -30.67 9.55
N LYS A 227 -11.81 -31.96 9.82
CA LYS A 227 -12.96 -32.86 9.62
C LYS A 227 -13.06 -33.88 10.71
N TYR A 228 -14.28 -34.37 10.98
CA TYR A 228 -14.46 -35.55 11.80
C TYR A 228 -14.03 -36.78 11.02
N PRO A 229 -13.25 -37.68 11.65
CA PRO A 229 -12.89 -38.96 11.03
C PRO A 229 -14.16 -39.71 10.59
N PHE A 230 -14.13 -40.33 9.43
CA PHE A 230 -15.21 -41.07 8.77
C PHE A 230 -16.38 -40.20 8.30
N LEU A 231 -16.99 -39.37 9.15
CA LEU A 231 -18.18 -38.54 8.79
C LEU A 231 -17.82 -37.44 7.78
N GLY A 232 -16.67 -36.82 7.93
CA GLY A 232 -16.20 -35.77 6.98
C GLY A 232 -15.84 -36.30 5.58
N ASP A 233 -15.71 -37.60 5.40
CA ASP A 233 -15.37 -38.25 4.13
C ASP A 233 -16.59 -38.74 3.34
N ILE A 234 -17.78 -38.69 3.94
CA ILE A 234 -19.01 -39.09 3.27
C ILE A 234 -19.32 -38.15 2.09
N PRO A 235 -19.55 -38.68 0.89
CA PRO A 235 -19.93 -37.84 -0.25
C PRO A 235 -21.20 -37.05 0.06
N VAL A 236 -21.24 -35.77 -0.31
CA VAL A 236 -22.34 -34.81 -0.09
C VAL A 236 -22.53 -34.45 1.37
N LEU A 237 -22.77 -35.40 2.27
CA LEU A 237 -23.03 -35.17 3.70
C LEU A 237 -21.76 -34.72 4.47
N GLY A 238 -20.58 -35.10 4.02
CA GLY A 238 -19.32 -34.75 4.68
C GLY A 238 -19.08 -33.24 4.77
N VAL A 239 -19.74 -32.42 3.95
CA VAL A 239 -19.67 -30.96 4.04
C VAL A 239 -20.16 -30.43 5.38
N LEU A 240 -21.13 -31.10 5.99
CA LEU A 240 -21.69 -30.78 7.32
C LEU A 240 -20.73 -31.13 8.46
N PHE A 241 -19.75 -31.99 8.21
CA PHE A 241 -18.81 -32.50 9.19
C PHE A 241 -17.35 -32.11 8.91
N ARG A 242 -17.13 -31.05 8.13
CA ARG A 242 -15.83 -30.49 7.84
C ARG A 242 -15.86 -28.98 7.81
N SER A 243 -14.78 -28.37 8.26
CA SER A 243 -14.51 -26.96 8.09
C SER A 243 -13.33 -26.78 7.15
N ARG A 244 -13.44 -25.91 6.18
CA ARG A 244 -12.38 -25.58 5.23
C ARG A 244 -12.09 -24.09 5.28
N SER A 245 -10.82 -23.74 5.38
CA SER A 245 -10.32 -22.38 5.29
C SER A 245 -9.26 -22.32 4.18
N PHE A 246 -9.56 -21.60 3.14
CA PHE A 246 -8.69 -21.35 2.01
C PHE A 246 -8.28 -19.89 1.97
N GLN A 247 -6.99 -19.62 1.89
CA GLN A 247 -6.42 -18.29 1.73
C GLN A 247 -5.41 -18.32 0.61
N LYS A 248 -5.55 -17.41 -0.35
CA LYS A 248 -4.60 -17.18 -1.43
C LYS A 248 -4.15 -15.73 -1.37
N LYS A 249 -2.83 -15.50 -1.32
CA LYS A 249 -2.21 -14.18 -1.46
C LYS A 249 -1.27 -14.23 -2.66
N GLU A 250 -1.45 -13.32 -3.59
CA GLU A 250 -0.67 -13.20 -4.81
C GLU A 250 -0.16 -11.77 -4.93
N THR A 251 1.13 -11.59 -5.09
CA THR A 251 1.76 -10.27 -5.26
C THR A 251 2.63 -10.29 -6.50
N GLU A 252 2.33 -9.39 -7.42
CA GLU A 252 3.11 -9.15 -8.61
C GLU A 252 3.76 -7.78 -8.54
N LEU A 253 5.06 -7.70 -8.68
CA LEU A 253 5.85 -6.47 -8.71
C LEU A 253 6.64 -6.40 -9.99
N VAL A 254 6.66 -5.24 -10.63
CA VAL A 254 7.54 -4.96 -11.77
C VAL A 254 8.15 -3.56 -11.62
N ILE A 255 9.45 -3.46 -11.92
CA ILE A 255 10.19 -2.20 -11.95
C ILE A 255 10.75 -2.02 -13.35
N VAL A 256 10.31 -0.95 -14.03
CA VAL A 256 10.69 -0.61 -15.40
C VAL A 256 11.41 0.72 -15.39
N VAL A 257 12.49 0.84 -16.15
CA VAL A 257 13.26 2.06 -16.34
C VAL A 257 13.27 2.48 -17.80
N THR A 258 13.24 3.79 -18.04
CA THR A 258 13.26 4.38 -19.38
C THR A 258 14.13 5.64 -19.36
N PRO A 259 15.37 5.60 -19.88
CA PRO A 259 16.20 6.79 -20.03
C PRO A 259 15.79 7.58 -21.26
N ARG A 260 15.95 8.90 -21.21
CA ARG A 260 15.77 9.81 -22.34
C ARG A 260 16.82 10.90 -22.34
N LEU A 261 17.38 11.19 -23.49
CA LEU A 261 18.21 12.36 -23.69
C LEU A 261 17.33 13.62 -23.72
N VAL A 262 17.62 14.59 -22.87
CA VAL A 262 16.81 15.81 -22.75
C VAL A 262 17.68 17.05 -22.94
N LYS A 263 17.05 18.10 -23.43
CA LYS A 263 17.63 19.44 -23.54
C LYS A 263 16.96 20.36 -22.51
N PRO A 264 17.67 21.39 -22.00
CA PRO A 264 17.05 22.38 -21.13
C PRO A 264 15.81 22.99 -21.78
N LEU A 265 14.77 23.16 -20.97
CA LEU A 265 13.50 23.74 -21.40
C LEU A 265 13.49 25.26 -21.15
N ASN A 266 12.75 25.98 -21.98
CA ASN A 266 12.51 27.41 -21.75
C ASN A 266 11.36 27.57 -20.74
N LEU A 267 11.64 28.16 -19.57
CA LEU A 267 10.69 28.30 -18.48
C LEU A 267 9.39 29.05 -18.88
N ALA A 268 9.47 29.96 -19.85
CA ALA A 268 8.32 30.75 -20.31
C ALA A 268 7.21 29.93 -21.00
N ALA A 269 7.48 28.66 -21.34
CA ALA A 269 6.55 27.79 -22.04
C ALA A 269 5.97 26.66 -21.14
N GLN A 270 6.30 26.67 -19.84
CA GLN A 270 5.87 25.61 -18.93
C GLN A 270 4.73 26.07 -18.01
N THR A 271 3.68 25.25 -17.94
CA THR A 271 2.61 25.38 -16.95
C THR A 271 2.92 24.48 -15.76
N LEU A 272 2.90 25.03 -14.56
CA LEU A 272 3.05 24.29 -13.32
C LEU A 272 1.70 23.66 -12.91
N PRO A 273 1.69 22.53 -12.18
CA PRO A 273 0.45 21.95 -11.65
C PRO A 273 -0.36 22.91 -10.78
N THR A 274 0.31 23.87 -10.14
CA THR A 274 -0.28 24.92 -9.30
C THR A 274 -0.94 26.04 -10.09
N ASP A 275 -0.60 26.23 -11.37
CA ASP A 275 -1.15 27.31 -12.20
C ASP A 275 -2.65 27.13 -12.52
N PHE A 276 -3.14 25.88 -12.37
CA PHE A 276 -4.55 25.55 -12.54
C PHE A 276 -5.36 25.59 -11.25
N TYR A 277 -4.70 25.78 -10.10
CA TYR A 277 -5.39 25.88 -8.83
C TYR A 277 -5.92 27.30 -8.66
N VAL A 278 -7.23 27.42 -8.53
CA VAL A 278 -7.91 28.66 -8.19
C VAL A 278 -8.39 28.53 -6.76
N GLU A 279 -7.98 29.45 -5.90
CA GLU A 279 -8.45 29.50 -4.53
C GLU A 279 -9.95 29.85 -4.50
N PRO A 280 -10.80 29.03 -3.84
CA PRO A 280 -12.22 29.32 -3.80
C PRO A 280 -12.49 30.53 -2.91
N GLY A 281 -13.42 31.38 -3.32
CA GLY A 281 -13.86 32.51 -2.52
C GLY A 281 -14.68 32.08 -1.29
N ASP A 282 -14.81 32.96 -0.29
CA ASP A 282 -15.55 32.66 0.95
C ASP A 282 -16.98 32.14 0.71
N SER A 283 -17.66 32.63 -0.29
CA SER A 283 -18.98 32.15 -0.67
C SER A 283 -18.97 30.75 -1.29
N GLU A 284 -17.92 30.40 -2.03
CA GLU A 284 -17.76 29.08 -2.63
C GLU A 284 -17.38 28.04 -1.56
N ILE A 285 -16.56 28.45 -0.56
CA ILE A 285 -16.20 27.59 0.58
C ILE A 285 -17.42 27.31 1.47
N TYR A 286 -18.12 28.37 1.90
CA TYR A 286 -19.12 28.23 2.95
C TYR A 286 -20.53 27.90 2.43
N LEU A 287 -20.88 28.27 1.20
CA LEU A 287 -22.21 28.02 0.63
C LEU A 287 -22.21 26.82 -0.34
N GLU A 288 -21.17 26.66 -1.16
CA GLU A 288 -21.09 25.57 -2.15
C GLU A 288 -20.23 24.39 -1.67
N GLY A 289 -19.38 24.56 -0.66
CA GLY A 289 -18.53 23.50 -0.12
C GLY A 289 -17.49 22.97 -1.11
N VAL A 290 -17.08 23.79 -2.10
CA VAL A 290 -16.10 23.39 -3.12
C VAL A 290 -14.68 23.55 -2.62
N LEU A 291 -13.79 22.62 -2.97
CA LEU A 291 -12.37 22.63 -2.61
C LEU A 291 -11.51 23.42 -3.60
N GLN A 292 -12.03 23.73 -4.78
CA GLN A 292 -11.34 24.48 -5.82
C GLN A 292 -12.32 25.47 -6.42
N GLY A 293 -11.92 26.74 -6.51
CA GLY A 293 -12.71 27.81 -7.12
C GLY A 293 -12.96 27.56 -8.60
N LYS A 294 -14.05 28.06 -9.10
CA LYS A 294 -14.31 28.07 -10.55
C LYS A 294 -13.22 28.93 -11.19
N SER A 295 -12.55 28.39 -12.21
CA SER A 295 -11.57 29.19 -12.99
C SER A 295 -12.12 30.56 -13.26
N PRO A 296 -11.42 31.66 -12.96
CA PRO A 296 -11.88 32.96 -13.39
C PRO A 296 -12.06 32.85 -14.91
N VAL A 297 -13.28 33.00 -15.34
CA VAL A 297 -13.57 33.22 -16.78
C VAL A 297 -12.54 34.24 -17.20
N ALA A 298 -11.67 33.88 -18.15
CA ALA A 298 -10.67 34.78 -18.66
C ALA A 298 -11.45 36.02 -19.15
N VAL A 299 -11.57 36.99 -18.26
CA VAL A 299 -12.06 38.30 -18.61
C VAL A 299 -10.97 38.80 -19.52
N SER A 300 -11.24 38.68 -20.80
CA SER A 300 -10.39 39.21 -21.86
C SER A 300 -9.96 40.61 -21.43
N ALA A 301 -8.65 40.77 -21.21
CA ALA A 301 -8.02 42.04 -20.80
C ALA A 301 -8.27 43.19 -21.79
N ALA A 302 -9.14 42.99 -22.76
CA ALA A 302 -9.53 43.97 -23.79
C ALA A 302 -10.57 44.98 -23.32
N GLY A 303 -11.08 44.95 -22.10
CA GLY A 303 -12.18 45.81 -21.65
C GLY A 303 -11.96 46.64 -20.37
N LEU A 304 -10.91 46.38 -19.60
CA LEU A 304 -10.61 47.16 -18.39
C LEU A 304 -9.51 48.20 -18.71
N LYS A 305 -9.89 49.33 -19.26
CA LYS A 305 -9.12 50.57 -19.11
C LYS A 305 -9.18 50.92 -17.62
N MET A 306 -8.18 50.62 -16.87
CA MET A 306 -7.96 51.22 -15.57
C MET A 306 -7.37 52.63 -15.81
N ASP A 307 -8.22 53.64 -15.75
CA ASP A 307 -7.81 55.04 -15.69
C ASP A 307 -7.52 55.37 -14.21
N GLY A 308 -6.25 55.43 -13.83
CA GLY A 308 -5.82 55.83 -12.50
C GLY A 308 -4.40 55.30 -12.17
N ASP A 309 -3.62 56.12 -11.48
CA ASP A 309 -2.31 55.77 -10.96
C ASP A 309 -2.45 54.72 -9.85
N PHE A 310 -2.29 53.45 -10.17
CA PHE A 310 -2.18 52.35 -9.22
C PHE A 310 -0.70 52.10 -8.93
N GLY A 311 -0.12 52.83 -8.00
CA GLY A 311 1.20 52.64 -7.48
C GLY A 311 1.36 53.38 -6.16
N HIS A 312 1.90 52.69 -5.14
CA HIS A 312 2.40 53.37 -3.94
C HIS A 312 3.53 54.29 -4.32
N THR A 313 3.30 55.60 -4.34
CA THR A 313 4.38 56.58 -4.29
C THR A 313 5.03 56.52 -2.91
N MET A 314 6.31 56.20 -2.83
CA MET A 314 7.08 56.41 -1.60
C MET A 314 7.14 57.87 -1.28
N PRO A 315 6.86 58.30 -0.05
CA PRO A 315 7.13 59.71 0.34
C PRO A 315 8.63 59.97 0.35
N GLU A 316 9.00 61.17 -0.16
CA GLU A 316 10.39 61.70 -0.14
C GLU A 316 10.95 61.83 1.28
#